data_7ea67d827f583290a5caa8e71150561e
#
_entry.id   7ea67d827f583290a5caa8e71150561e
#
_cell.length_a   1.000
_cell.length_b   1.000
_cell.length_c   1.000
_cell.angle_alpha   90.00
_cell.angle_beta   90.00
_cell.angle_gamma   90.00
#
_symmetry.space_group_name_H-M   'P 1'
#
loop_
_entity.id
_entity.type
_entity.pdbx_description
1 polymer ?
#
loop_
_entity_poly.entity_id
_entity_poly.type
_entity_poly.pdbx_seq_one_letter_code
_entity_poly.pdbx_strand_id
1 'polypeptide(L)'
;VGVSLATEDASWYFPFGHGGGDNLPKAAVISFLEDVLGKDTEKIGANLIYDLEWLRAEGIQVNGPIRDIQIAEPLIDENQSSYSLSALAKKYLGEDKDETLLRQAAHAAGVDPKGGLWRLPARYVGPYAEADAALPIRIFDLQKKILMQEDLWDIFELESDLVPIMLDMRFKGVRVDVDKAEQLNDQGLKDEARLLGELRDLVGYVIDPWSGDDLGRAFKKLDIWYPETAKGNASFTGDWLANHELPVPKKIAEYRKLNKMRRDFIEGMILKMEHSGRIHCQFHALRKDESGTRSGRFSSSMPNLQQVPARDEHWGPLIRGLFLPDEGMHWASCDYSQQEPRILVHYADLLGLKGSEEAVRTYSESADTDFHQMVADMAGIKRKQAKTVNLGMFYGMGIYKLSQELGLSQDEARPLFEQYHDRVPFVRQLSQRCTQSATQKGYIKTLLGRKRHFDLWEPADSQNTWPNRENPLSRAQADKVWQGRPLRRSMTHKALNALIQGGAADMTKKAMVDLYKAGEVGHIQVHDEICFSVKDRAHGERIKDIMESCVKIAVPIKVDLEMGPTWGDSK
;
A
#
# COMPACT_ATOMS: atom_id res chain seq x y z
N VAL A 1 27.45 3.67 12.15
CA VAL A 1 27.92 4.04 13.49
C VAL A 1 28.40 2.81 14.24
N GLY A 2 27.63 1.74 14.24
CA GLY A 2 27.93 0.45 14.84
C GLY A 2 26.80 -0.54 14.55
N VAL A 3 27.01 -1.81 14.86
CA VAL A 3 26.04 -2.89 14.71
C VAL A 3 25.91 -3.60 16.06
N SER A 4 24.68 -3.89 16.47
CA SER A 4 24.41 -4.75 17.64
C SER A 4 23.98 -6.14 17.18
N LEU A 5 24.48 -7.15 17.88
CA LEU A 5 24.09 -8.55 17.71
C LEU A 5 23.73 -9.13 19.06
N ALA A 6 22.83 -10.10 19.07
CA ALA A 6 22.47 -10.84 20.25
C ALA A 6 22.29 -12.33 19.95
N THR A 7 22.46 -13.14 20.98
CA THR A 7 22.01 -14.53 21.08
C THR A 7 21.03 -14.63 22.26
N GLU A 8 20.53 -15.82 22.55
CA GLU A 8 19.67 -16.04 23.72
C GLU A 8 20.37 -15.66 25.04
N ASP A 9 21.70 -15.84 25.11
CA ASP A 9 22.47 -15.71 26.33
C ASP A 9 23.23 -14.37 26.50
N ALA A 10 23.47 -13.66 25.36
CA ALA A 10 24.33 -12.46 25.40
C ALA A 10 24.02 -11.49 24.26
N SER A 11 24.37 -10.22 24.47
CA SER A 11 24.29 -9.16 23.46
C SER A 11 25.57 -8.35 23.38
N TRP A 12 25.91 -7.85 22.22
CA TRP A 12 27.14 -7.11 21.96
C TRP A 12 26.86 -5.93 21.03
N TYR A 13 27.59 -4.84 21.26
CA TYR A 13 27.63 -3.71 20.35
C TYR A 13 29.03 -3.57 19.74
N PHE A 14 29.10 -3.45 18.41
CA PHE A 14 30.32 -3.31 17.61
C PHE A 14 30.41 -1.89 17.03
N PRO A 15 30.90 -0.90 17.77
CA PRO A 15 31.01 0.48 17.31
C PRO A 15 32.20 0.66 16.37
N PHE A 16 32.02 1.41 15.25
CA PHE A 16 33.11 1.72 14.32
C PHE A 16 33.00 3.11 13.67
N GLY A 17 31.99 3.91 14.01
CA GLY A 17 31.74 5.22 13.39
C GLY A 17 31.24 6.29 14.34
N HIS A 18 31.58 6.22 15.62
CA HIS A 18 31.24 7.25 16.61
C HIS A 18 32.25 8.40 16.59
N GLY A 19 31.76 9.64 16.40
CA GLY A 19 32.58 10.84 16.54
C GLY A 19 33.06 11.12 17.94
N GLY A 20 32.35 10.61 18.96
CA GLY A 20 32.72 10.74 20.38
C GLY A 20 33.75 9.73 20.87
N GLY A 21 34.19 8.79 20.04
CA GLY A 21 35.22 7.78 20.38
C GLY A 21 34.66 6.41 20.78
N ASP A 22 35.55 5.60 21.35
CA ASP A 22 35.30 4.20 21.75
C ASP A 22 35.02 3.25 20.57
N ASN A 23 35.61 3.53 19.39
CA ASN A 23 35.40 2.72 18.17
C ASN A 23 36.35 1.52 18.09
N LEU A 24 35.86 0.43 17.53
CA LEU A 24 36.64 -0.70 17.05
C LEU A 24 37.18 -0.42 15.63
N PRO A 25 38.25 -1.11 15.18
CA PRO A 25 38.69 -1.01 13.79
C PRO A 25 37.58 -1.47 12.85
N LYS A 26 37.11 -0.57 11.95
CA LYS A 26 35.97 -0.85 11.05
C LYS A 26 36.19 -2.14 10.23
N ALA A 27 37.40 -2.34 9.66
CA ALA A 27 37.68 -3.52 8.86
C ALA A 27 37.51 -4.84 9.63
N ALA A 28 37.91 -4.86 10.90
CA ALA A 28 37.76 -6.05 11.76
C ALA A 28 36.28 -6.32 12.06
N VAL A 29 35.49 -5.26 12.32
CA VAL A 29 34.04 -5.40 12.54
C VAL A 29 33.34 -5.92 11.27
N ILE A 30 33.64 -5.35 10.11
CA ILE A 30 33.05 -5.78 8.84
C ILE A 30 33.36 -7.26 8.56
N SER A 31 34.65 -7.67 8.67
CA SER A 31 35.03 -9.07 8.45
C SER A 31 34.35 -10.05 9.42
N PHE A 32 34.18 -9.65 10.69
CA PHE A 32 33.44 -10.44 11.66
C PHE A 32 31.96 -10.57 11.29
N LEU A 33 31.32 -9.45 10.86
CA LEU A 33 29.92 -9.44 10.46
C LEU A 33 29.70 -10.29 9.20
N GLU A 34 30.60 -10.26 8.22
CA GLU A 34 30.57 -11.14 7.03
C GLU A 34 30.58 -12.62 7.42
N ASP A 35 31.45 -13.03 8.35
CA ASP A 35 31.50 -14.42 8.83
C ASP A 35 30.22 -14.84 9.57
N VAL A 36 29.69 -13.98 10.42
CA VAL A 36 28.53 -14.33 11.27
C VAL A 36 27.22 -14.24 10.49
N LEU A 37 27.01 -13.15 9.72
CA LEU A 37 25.77 -12.92 9.00
C LEU A 37 25.68 -13.70 7.69
N GLY A 38 26.82 -14.12 7.14
CA GLY A 38 26.90 -15.00 5.97
C GLY A 38 26.48 -16.45 6.22
N LYS A 39 26.34 -16.87 7.48
CA LYS A 39 25.87 -18.21 7.83
C LYS A 39 24.36 -18.35 7.57
N ASP A 40 23.95 -19.58 7.19
CA ASP A 40 22.55 -19.92 6.97
C ASP A 40 21.82 -20.21 8.32
N THR A 41 21.70 -19.16 9.12
CA THR A 41 20.99 -19.18 10.41
C THR A 41 19.87 -18.12 10.39
N GLU A 42 18.82 -18.33 11.19
CA GLU A 42 17.75 -17.32 11.33
C GLU A 42 18.31 -15.98 11.81
N LYS A 43 17.87 -14.88 11.22
CA LYS A 43 18.17 -13.51 11.64
C LYS A 43 16.89 -12.90 12.19
N ILE A 44 16.88 -12.69 13.51
CA ILE A 44 15.72 -12.15 14.24
C ILE A 44 15.96 -10.68 14.56
N GLY A 45 14.98 -9.83 14.34
CA GLY A 45 15.10 -8.40 14.65
C GLY A 45 13.79 -7.63 14.50
N ALA A 46 13.90 -6.31 14.58
CA ALA A 46 12.78 -5.39 14.43
C ALA A 46 13.05 -4.40 13.28
N ASN A 47 12.21 -4.39 12.26
CA ASN A 47 12.40 -3.58 11.05
C ASN A 47 13.71 -3.91 10.30
N LEU A 48 14.00 -5.19 10.19
CA LEU A 48 15.26 -5.70 9.64
C LEU A 48 15.59 -5.19 8.24
N ILE A 49 14.62 -4.82 7.43
CA ILE A 49 14.89 -4.24 6.11
C ILE A 49 15.79 -3.00 6.21
N TYR A 50 15.65 -2.20 7.26
CA TYR A 50 16.49 -1.04 7.50
C TYR A 50 17.95 -1.44 7.77
N ASP A 51 18.16 -2.44 8.61
CA ASP A 51 19.51 -2.94 8.93
C ASP A 51 20.16 -3.62 7.72
N LEU A 52 19.38 -4.41 6.98
CA LEU A 52 19.83 -5.08 5.75
C LEU A 52 20.26 -4.08 4.66
N GLU A 53 19.59 -2.92 4.55
CA GLU A 53 20.00 -1.85 3.63
C GLU A 53 21.41 -1.32 3.96
N TRP A 54 21.69 -1.05 5.23
CA TRP A 54 23.00 -0.58 5.65
C TRP A 54 24.09 -1.65 5.54
N LEU A 55 23.78 -2.89 5.94
CA LEU A 55 24.72 -4.01 5.81
C LEU A 55 25.09 -4.23 4.33
N ARG A 56 24.12 -4.20 3.43
CA ARG A 56 24.34 -4.31 2.00
C ARG A 56 25.16 -3.14 1.43
N ALA A 57 24.93 -1.92 1.90
CA ALA A 57 25.71 -0.75 1.50
C ALA A 57 27.17 -0.85 1.95
N GLU A 58 27.46 -1.54 3.06
CA GLU A 58 28.83 -1.87 3.51
C GLU A 58 29.40 -3.13 2.83
N GLY A 59 28.69 -3.76 1.89
CA GLY A 59 29.10 -4.95 1.15
C GLY A 59 28.84 -6.28 1.86
N ILE A 60 28.20 -6.25 3.04
CA ILE A 60 27.91 -7.45 3.85
C ILE A 60 26.70 -8.18 3.29
N GLN A 61 26.89 -9.45 2.92
CA GLN A 61 25.81 -10.34 2.53
C GLN A 61 25.24 -11.05 3.76
N VAL A 62 23.92 -10.99 3.89
CA VAL A 62 23.18 -11.67 4.98
C VAL A 62 22.44 -12.88 4.39
N ASN A 63 22.71 -14.06 4.94
CA ASN A 63 22.09 -15.33 4.52
C ASN A 63 21.19 -15.89 5.62
N GLY A 64 20.29 -16.78 5.21
CA GLY A 64 19.34 -17.45 6.10
C GLY A 64 18.00 -16.73 6.24
N PRO A 65 17.03 -17.37 6.89
CA PRO A 65 15.68 -16.83 7.03
C PRO A 65 15.64 -15.53 7.84
N ILE A 66 14.86 -14.56 7.36
CA ILE A 66 14.62 -13.29 8.06
C ILE A 66 13.37 -13.44 8.94
N ARG A 67 13.48 -13.06 10.21
CA ARG A 67 12.42 -13.15 11.22
C ARG A 67 12.20 -11.78 11.84
N ASP A 68 11.32 -11.00 11.28
CA ASP A 68 11.05 -9.64 11.76
C ASP A 68 9.79 -9.62 12.62
N ILE A 69 9.93 -9.19 13.88
CA ILE A 69 8.80 -9.06 14.81
C ILE A 69 7.77 -8.03 14.33
N GLN A 70 8.17 -7.08 13.51
CA GLN A 70 7.26 -6.09 12.91
C GLN A 70 6.59 -6.60 11.62
N ILE A 71 6.98 -7.76 11.10
CA ILE A 71 6.24 -8.53 10.10
C ILE A 71 5.27 -9.49 10.80
N ALA A 72 5.69 -10.14 11.87
CA ALA A 72 4.86 -11.07 12.65
C ALA A 72 3.64 -10.36 13.26
N GLU A 73 3.85 -9.20 13.89
CA GLU A 73 2.81 -8.53 14.64
C GLU A 73 1.58 -8.09 13.83
N PRO A 74 1.70 -7.46 12.64
CA PRO A 74 0.55 -7.11 11.82
C PRO A 74 -0.25 -8.31 11.29
N LEU A 75 0.34 -9.52 11.28
CA LEU A 75 -0.38 -10.75 10.95
C LEU A 75 -1.16 -11.28 12.15
N ILE A 76 -0.64 -11.06 13.37
CA ILE A 76 -1.31 -11.43 14.63
C ILE A 76 -2.40 -10.40 14.94
N ASP A 77 -2.12 -9.10 14.80
CA ASP A 77 -3.07 -8.01 15.10
C ASP A 77 -2.75 -6.76 14.27
N GLU A 78 -3.44 -6.61 13.16
CA GLU A 78 -3.32 -5.45 12.27
C GLU A 78 -4.11 -4.21 12.77
N ASN A 79 -4.75 -4.30 13.92
CA ASN A 79 -5.52 -3.19 14.51
C ASN A 79 -4.76 -2.41 15.58
N GLN A 80 -3.52 -2.78 15.88
CA GLN A 80 -2.70 -2.08 16.85
C GLN A 80 -2.40 -0.62 16.44
N SER A 81 -2.21 0.22 17.44
CA SER A 81 -1.84 1.62 17.26
C SER A 81 -0.36 1.82 16.99
N SER A 82 0.50 0.92 17.46
CA SER A 82 1.95 0.95 17.25
C SER A 82 2.55 -0.46 17.16
N TYR A 83 3.51 -0.60 16.25
CA TYR A 83 4.34 -1.80 16.03
C TYR A 83 5.79 -1.56 16.43
N SER A 84 6.10 -0.45 17.10
CA SER A 84 7.46 -0.15 17.56
C SER A 84 7.98 -1.21 18.53
N LEU A 85 9.30 -1.42 18.54
CA LEU A 85 9.93 -2.37 19.46
C LEU A 85 9.53 -2.14 20.92
N SER A 86 9.45 -0.87 21.35
CA SER A 86 9.00 -0.52 22.72
C SER A 86 7.55 -0.94 22.98
N ALA A 87 6.66 -0.74 22.01
CA ALA A 87 5.26 -1.17 22.15
C ALA A 87 5.13 -2.70 22.22
N LEU A 88 5.93 -3.42 21.43
CA LEU A 88 5.95 -4.89 21.42
C LEU A 88 6.59 -5.46 22.69
N ALA A 89 7.69 -4.86 23.18
CA ALA A 89 8.31 -5.23 24.45
C ALA A 89 7.32 -5.08 25.61
N LYS A 90 6.60 -3.97 25.65
CA LYS A 90 5.55 -3.75 26.67
C LYS A 90 4.41 -4.75 26.56
N LYS A 91 3.95 -5.05 25.32
CA LYS A 91 2.87 -6.02 25.07
C LYS A 91 3.23 -7.43 25.49
N TYR A 92 4.39 -7.92 25.06
CA TYR A 92 4.77 -9.33 25.20
C TYR A 92 5.55 -9.65 26.46
N LEU A 93 6.39 -8.71 26.92
CA LEU A 93 7.31 -8.93 28.03
C LEU A 93 6.93 -8.14 29.29
N GLY A 94 6.03 -7.16 29.18
CA GLY A 94 5.70 -6.23 30.28
C GLY A 94 6.83 -5.24 30.59
N GLU A 95 7.82 -5.13 29.71
CA GLU A 95 9.03 -4.33 29.92
C GLU A 95 8.95 -3.01 29.14
N ASP A 96 9.35 -1.91 29.77
CA ASP A 96 9.60 -0.65 29.07
C ASP A 96 11.09 -0.60 28.67
N LYS A 97 11.37 -0.17 27.44
CA LYS A 97 12.74 -0.02 26.96
C LYS A 97 13.46 1.09 27.72
N ASP A 98 14.57 0.77 28.37
CA ASP A 98 15.36 1.76 29.09
C ASP A 98 16.28 2.55 28.14
N GLU A 99 15.92 3.81 27.89
CA GLU A 99 16.71 4.77 27.13
C GLU A 99 17.32 5.86 27.99
N THR A 100 17.31 5.71 29.32
CA THR A 100 17.66 6.77 30.28
C THR A 100 19.09 7.25 30.08
N LEU A 101 20.06 6.33 30.03
CA LEU A 101 21.48 6.66 29.85
C LEU A 101 21.74 7.40 28.54
N LEU A 102 21.14 6.89 27.44
CA LEU A 102 21.24 7.49 26.10
C LEU A 102 20.67 8.91 26.10
N ARG A 103 19.47 9.11 26.66
CA ARG A 103 18.80 10.41 26.70
C ARG A 103 19.55 11.43 27.53
N GLN A 104 20.12 11.01 28.68
CA GLN A 104 20.94 11.87 29.52
C GLN A 104 22.23 12.29 28.81
N ALA A 105 22.91 11.35 28.14
CA ALA A 105 24.13 11.65 27.39
C ALA A 105 23.82 12.57 26.18
N ALA A 106 22.74 12.34 25.45
CA ALA A 106 22.33 13.18 24.34
C ALA A 106 21.97 14.61 24.78
N HIS A 107 21.24 14.74 25.89
CA HIS A 107 20.93 16.05 26.48
C HIS A 107 22.19 16.79 26.91
N ALA A 108 23.12 16.13 27.61
CA ALA A 108 24.38 16.72 28.06
C ALA A 108 25.26 17.16 26.86
N ALA A 109 25.22 16.43 25.74
CA ALA A 109 25.97 16.75 24.54
C ALA A 109 25.24 17.74 23.60
N GLY A 110 24.00 18.12 23.87
CA GLY A 110 23.20 19.00 23.03
C GLY A 110 22.87 18.39 21.68
N VAL A 111 22.68 17.06 21.60
CA VAL A 111 22.37 16.32 20.36
C VAL A 111 21.00 15.65 20.44
N ASP A 112 20.38 15.45 19.26
CA ASP A 112 19.15 14.68 19.17
C ASP A 112 19.43 13.19 19.52
N PRO A 113 18.69 12.59 20.46
CA PRO A 113 18.90 11.21 20.89
C PRO A 113 18.58 10.16 19.80
N LYS A 114 17.93 10.55 18.69
CA LYS A 114 17.68 9.66 17.55
C LYS A 114 18.61 9.93 16.37
N GLY A 115 18.69 11.15 15.89
CA GLY A 115 19.50 11.53 14.74
C GLY A 115 20.98 11.82 15.06
N GLY A 116 21.30 12.05 16.33
CA GLY A 116 22.63 12.45 16.79
C GLY A 116 23.47 11.35 17.45
N LEU A 117 23.04 10.09 17.48
CA LEU A 117 23.72 8.96 18.14
C LEU A 117 25.21 8.85 17.78
N TRP A 118 25.54 9.09 16.52
CA TRP A 118 26.93 8.99 16.02
C TRP A 118 27.88 10.02 16.61
N ARG A 119 27.37 11.09 17.22
CA ARG A 119 28.19 12.12 17.90
C ARG A 119 28.55 11.75 19.31
N LEU A 120 27.84 10.79 19.91
CA LEU A 120 28.09 10.33 21.26
C LEU A 120 29.21 9.29 21.31
N PRO A 121 29.96 9.18 22.42
CA PRO A 121 30.83 8.03 22.68
C PRO A 121 30.04 6.72 22.69
N ALA A 122 30.61 5.65 22.12
CA ALA A 122 29.94 4.37 21.97
C ALA A 122 29.39 3.77 23.26
N ARG A 123 30.10 3.98 24.39
CA ARG A 123 29.68 3.49 25.72
C ARG A 123 28.30 3.97 26.18
N TYR A 124 27.80 5.10 25.69
CA TYR A 124 26.47 5.60 26.02
C TYR A 124 25.38 5.06 25.08
N VAL A 125 25.77 4.58 23.91
CA VAL A 125 24.86 4.02 22.88
C VAL A 125 24.78 2.49 23.00
N GLY A 126 25.88 1.83 23.42
CA GLY A 126 26.00 0.37 23.50
C GLY A 126 24.83 -0.31 24.21
N PRO A 127 24.55 0.02 25.49
CA PRO A 127 23.47 -0.64 26.25
C PRO A 127 22.09 -0.53 25.56
N TYR A 128 21.81 0.61 24.95
CA TYR A 128 20.60 0.81 24.15
C TYR A 128 20.57 -0.10 22.90
N ALA A 129 21.67 -0.15 22.14
CA ALA A 129 21.78 -0.93 20.92
C ALA A 129 21.77 -2.45 21.20
N GLU A 130 22.39 -2.88 22.30
CA GLU A 130 22.36 -4.28 22.75
C GLU A 130 20.97 -4.73 23.15
N ALA A 131 20.21 -3.87 23.85
CA ALA A 131 18.80 -4.15 24.17
C ALA A 131 17.93 -4.24 22.91
N ASP A 132 18.20 -3.39 21.88
CA ASP A 132 17.49 -3.43 20.60
C ASP A 132 17.72 -4.73 19.82
N ALA A 133 18.86 -5.39 20.00
CA ALA A 133 19.13 -6.68 19.40
C ALA A 133 18.59 -7.87 20.23
N ALA A 134 18.57 -7.77 21.55
CA ALA A 134 18.17 -8.86 22.45
C ALA A 134 16.63 -9.00 22.58
N LEU A 135 15.92 -7.87 22.68
CA LEU A 135 14.45 -7.87 22.85
C LEU A 135 13.70 -8.62 21.73
N PRO A 136 14.04 -8.45 20.43
CA PRO A 136 13.35 -9.16 19.35
C PRO A 136 13.38 -10.69 19.47
N ILE A 137 14.47 -11.28 19.97
CA ILE A 137 14.58 -12.74 20.14
C ILE A 137 13.49 -13.22 21.10
N ARG A 138 13.38 -12.60 22.27
CA ARG A 138 12.41 -12.95 23.30
C ARG A 138 10.96 -12.71 22.86
N ILE A 139 10.72 -11.63 22.10
CA ILE A 139 9.40 -11.31 21.56
C ILE A 139 9.02 -12.32 20.50
N PHE A 140 9.94 -12.64 19.57
CA PHE A 140 9.67 -13.57 18.49
C PHE A 140 9.33 -14.97 18.97
N ASP A 141 9.95 -15.45 20.05
CA ASP A 141 9.61 -16.74 20.67
C ASP A 141 8.14 -16.83 21.09
N LEU A 142 7.58 -15.72 21.56
CA LEU A 142 6.17 -15.62 21.93
C LEU A 142 5.28 -15.48 20.69
N GLN A 143 5.68 -14.63 19.75
CA GLN A 143 4.96 -14.45 18.48
C GLN A 143 4.93 -15.75 17.67
N LYS A 144 6.03 -16.50 17.60
CA LYS A 144 6.12 -17.79 16.89
C LYS A 144 5.08 -18.77 17.40
N LYS A 145 4.87 -18.86 18.72
CA LYS A 145 3.84 -19.72 19.32
C LYS A 145 2.43 -19.30 18.87
N ILE A 146 2.16 -17.99 18.84
CA ILE A 146 0.87 -17.45 18.38
C ILE A 146 0.68 -17.72 16.88
N LEU A 147 1.70 -17.44 16.07
CA LEU A 147 1.66 -17.69 14.62
C LEU A 147 1.32 -19.16 14.30
N MET A 148 1.93 -20.09 15.03
CA MET A 148 1.65 -21.53 14.89
C MET A 148 0.23 -21.90 15.38
N GLN A 149 -0.18 -21.41 16.55
CA GLN A 149 -1.51 -21.70 17.13
C GLN A 149 -2.65 -21.12 16.28
N GLU A 150 -2.44 -19.96 15.69
CA GLU A 150 -3.42 -19.25 14.88
C GLU A 150 -3.37 -19.65 13.39
N ASP A 151 -2.53 -20.61 13.01
CA ASP A 151 -2.34 -21.05 11.61
C ASP A 151 -2.00 -19.88 10.67
N LEU A 152 -0.98 -19.10 11.09
CA LEU A 152 -0.44 -17.92 10.40
C LEU A 152 1.02 -18.09 9.96
N TRP A 153 1.63 -19.25 10.24
CA TRP A 153 3.05 -19.47 9.96
C TRP A 153 3.38 -19.37 8.48
N ASP A 154 2.60 -20.00 7.61
CA ASP A 154 2.85 -20.01 6.17
C ASP A 154 2.76 -18.60 5.56
N ILE A 155 1.80 -17.80 6.02
CA ILE A 155 1.71 -16.40 5.55
C ILE A 155 2.82 -15.54 6.13
N PHE A 156 3.32 -15.85 7.33
CA PHE A 156 4.49 -15.18 7.89
C PHE A 156 5.76 -15.52 7.09
N GLU A 157 5.94 -16.76 6.67
CA GLU A 157 7.04 -17.17 5.78
C GLU A 157 6.97 -16.41 4.45
N LEU A 158 5.78 -16.33 3.84
CA LEU A 158 5.59 -15.57 2.60
C LEU A 158 5.98 -14.10 2.76
N GLU A 159 5.57 -13.45 3.85
CA GLU A 159 5.91 -12.05 4.12
C GLU A 159 7.40 -11.85 4.43
N SER A 160 8.03 -12.83 5.08
CA SER A 160 9.47 -12.83 5.36
C SER A 160 10.30 -12.99 4.08
N ASP A 161 9.86 -13.86 3.16
CA ASP A 161 10.49 -14.05 1.84
C ASP A 161 10.45 -12.78 0.97
N LEU A 162 9.53 -11.84 1.23
CA LEU A 162 9.46 -10.56 0.52
C LEU A 162 10.55 -9.57 0.94
N VAL A 163 11.17 -9.73 2.11
CA VAL A 163 12.18 -8.78 2.60
C VAL A 163 13.36 -8.65 1.65
N PRO A 164 14.05 -9.73 1.23
CA PRO A 164 15.14 -9.63 0.27
C PRO A 164 14.66 -9.12 -1.10
N ILE A 165 13.43 -9.43 -1.51
CA ILE A 165 12.87 -8.95 -2.78
C ILE A 165 12.70 -7.43 -2.78
N MET A 166 12.11 -6.88 -1.71
CA MET A 166 11.94 -5.44 -1.56
C MET A 166 13.29 -4.71 -1.48
N LEU A 167 14.27 -5.35 -0.83
CA LEU A 167 15.64 -4.83 -0.76
C LEU A 167 16.27 -4.77 -2.16
N ASP A 168 16.16 -5.86 -2.94
CA ASP A 168 16.68 -5.92 -4.30
C ASP A 168 15.97 -4.93 -5.24
N MET A 169 14.64 -4.81 -5.17
CA MET A 169 13.88 -3.81 -5.92
C MET A 169 14.35 -2.40 -5.60
N ARG A 170 14.59 -2.09 -4.32
CA ARG A 170 15.07 -0.77 -3.88
C ARG A 170 16.49 -0.49 -4.39
N PHE A 171 17.43 -1.43 -4.26
CA PHE A 171 18.81 -1.24 -4.75
C PHE A 171 18.88 -1.19 -6.27
N LYS A 172 18.11 -2.00 -6.97
CA LYS A 172 17.97 -1.96 -8.43
C LYS A 172 17.39 -0.62 -8.88
N GLY A 173 16.33 -0.15 -8.23
CA GLY A 173 15.59 1.04 -8.63
C GLY A 173 15.01 0.94 -10.03
N VAL A 174 14.40 2.02 -10.50
CA VAL A 174 13.87 2.15 -11.87
C VAL A 174 14.53 3.31 -12.58
N ARG A 175 15.00 3.09 -13.82
CA ARG A 175 15.60 4.13 -14.66
C ARG A 175 14.56 5.18 -15.02
N VAL A 176 15.02 6.44 -15.10
CA VAL A 176 14.20 7.56 -15.55
C VAL A 176 14.94 8.40 -16.59
N ASP A 177 14.17 8.96 -17.52
CA ASP A 177 14.64 9.91 -18.52
C ASP A 177 14.69 11.31 -17.90
N VAL A 178 15.85 11.64 -17.30
CA VAL A 178 16.06 12.92 -16.58
C VAL A 178 15.98 14.08 -17.55
N ASP A 179 16.61 13.97 -18.73
CA ASP A 179 16.62 15.05 -19.72
C ASP A 179 15.20 15.40 -20.21
N LYS A 180 14.40 14.37 -20.49
CA LYS A 180 12.99 14.55 -20.86
C LYS A 180 12.16 15.09 -19.70
N ALA A 181 12.44 14.69 -18.47
CA ALA A 181 11.77 15.22 -17.27
C ALA A 181 12.07 16.71 -17.07
N GLU A 182 13.32 17.15 -17.25
CA GLU A 182 13.71 18.55 -17.22
C GLU A 182 13.00 19.36 -18.31
N GLN A 183 12.97 18.87 -19.55
CA GLN A 183 12.27 19.51 -20.65
C GLN A 183 10.77 19.69 -20.36
N LEU A 184 10.11 18.64 -19.83
CA LEU A 184 8.70 18.70 -19.45
C LEU A 184 8.46 19.65 -18.27
N ASN A 185 9.38 19.72 -17.31
CA ASN A 185 9.32 20.66 -16.21
C ASN A 185 9.40 22.12 -16.69
N ASP A 186 10.37 22.41 -17.57
CA ASP A 186 10.56 23.75 -18.15
C ASP A 186 9.37 24.18 -19.00
N GLN A 187 8.81 23.26 -19.80
CA GLN A 187 7.60 23.53 -20.57
C GLN A 187 6.41 23.78 -19.64
N GLY A 188 6.26 22.99 -18.59
CA GLY A 188 5.23 23.17 -17.59
C GLY A 188 5.29 24.52 -16.88
N LEU A 189 6.48 25.00 -16.53
CA LEU A 189 6.67 26.35 -15.96
C LEU A 189 6.21 27.47 -16.91
N LYS A 190 6.51 27.35 -18.22
CA LYS A 190 6.05 28.31 -19.23
C LYS A 190 4.53 28.30 -19.36
N ASP A 191 3.91 27.12 -19.36
CA ASP A 191 2.46 26.96 -19.44
C ASP A 191 1.76 27.46 -18.18
N GLU A 192 2.32 27.23 -16.98
CA GLU A 192 1.84 27.82 -15.73
C GLU A 192 1.85 29.36 -15.78
N ALA A 193 2.96 29.95 -16.24
CA ALA A 193 3.08 31.40 -16.37
C ALA A 193 2.06 31.98 -17.38
N ARG A 194 1.83 31.29 -18.51
CA ARG A 194 0.81 31.66 -19.49
C ARG A 194 -0.59 31.62 -18.88
N LEU A 195 -0.95 30.53 -18.19
CA LEU A 195 -2.27 30.38 -17.55
C LEU A 195 -2.51 31.43 -16.45
N LEU A 196 -1.49 31.76 -15.65
CA LEU A 196 -1.59 32.84 -14.67
C LEU A 196 -1.77 34.21 -15.33
N GLY A 197 -1.12 34.45 -16.46
CA GLY A 197 -1.34 35.65 -17.27
C GLY A 197 -2.78 35.73 -17.79
N GLU A 198 -3.30 34.65 -18.36
CA GLU A 198 -4.67 34.57 -18.84
C GLU A 198 -5.70 34.77 -17.71
N LEU A 199 -5.45 34.15 -16.53
CA LEU A 199 -6.29 34.35 -15.34
C LEU A 199 -6.26 35.80 -14.86
N ARG A 200 -5.07 36.44 -14.82
CA ARG A 200 -4.94 37.85 -14.47
C ARG A 200 -5.77 38.73 -15.41
N ASP A 201 -5.70 38.47 -16.71
CA ASP A 201 -6.40 39.27 -17.72
C ASP A 201 -7.93 39.10 -17.62
N LEU A 202 -8.40 37.87 -17.30
CA LEU A 202 -9.83 37.60 -17.08
C LEU A 202 -10.37 38.19 -15.77
N VAL A 203 -9.59 38.14 -14.70
CA VAL A 203 -10.00 38.61 -13.36
C VAL A 203 -9.71 40.11 -13.18
N GLY A 204 -8.71 40.65 -13.93
CA GLY A 204 -8.25 42.02 -13.85
C GLY A 204 -7.22 42.30 -12.74
N TYR A 205 -6.71 41.27 -12.07
CA TYR A 205 -5.60 41.32 -11.12
C TYR A 205 -5.01 39.93 -10.90
N VAL A 206 -3.82 39.82 -10.30
CA VAL A 206 -3.13 38.58 -9.99
C VAL A 206 -3.85 37.84 -8.85
N ILE A 207 -4.15 36.59 -9.05
CA ILE A 207 -4.73 35.68 -8.03
C ILE A 207 -3.80 34.48 -7.79
N ASP A 208 -3.83 33.95 -6.59
CA ASP A 208 -3.27 32.62 -6.31
C ASP A 208 -4.36 31.55 -6.55
N PRO A 209 -4.21 30.70 -7.57
CA PRO A 209 -5.19 29.65 -7.86
C PRO A 209 -5.37 28.61 -6.76
N TRP A 210 -4.48 28.55 -5.75
CA TRP A 210 -4.59 27.64 -4.60
C TRP A 210 -5.22 28.31 -3.37
N SER A 211 -5.28 29.65 -3.32
CA SER A 211 -5.87 30.40 -2.21
C SER A 211 -7.39 30.45 -2.30
N GLY A 212 -8.10 29.85 -1.34
CA GLY A 212 -9.56 29.93 -1.26
C GLY A 212 -10.06 31.38 -1.13
N ASP A 213 -9.32 32.24 -0.42
CA ASP A 213 -9.67 33.63 -0.22
C ASP A 213 -9.51 34.46 -1.50
N ASP A 214 -8.43 34.22 -2.27
CA ASP A 214 -8.21 34.89 -3.55
C ASP A 214 -9.28 34.52 -4.55
N LEU A 215 -9.59 33.23 -4.64
CA LEU A 215 -10.66 32.73 -5.51
C LEU A 215 -12.02 33.28 -5.09
N GLY A 216 -12.33 33.30 -3.78
CA GLY A 216 -13.57 33.87 -3.28
C GLY A 216 -13.74 35.36 -3.66
N ARG A 217 -12.66 36.17 -3.58
CA ARG A 217 -12.67 37.55 -4.03
C ARG A 217 -12.86 37.66 -5.54
N ALA A 218 -12.16 36.86 -6.32
CA ALA A 218 -12.26 36.83 -7.77
C ALA A 218 -13.67 36.46 -8.25
N PHE A 219 -14.25 35.42 -7.69
CA PHE A 219 -15.60 34.98 -8.05
C PHE A 219 -16.67 36.00 -7.66
N LYS A 220 -16.55 36.64 -6.49
CA LYS A 220 -17.45 37.75 -6.10
C LYS A 220 -17.36 38.91 -7.06
N LYS A 221 -16.14 39.31 -7.49
CA LYS A 221 -15.94 40.40 -8.47
C LYS A 221 -16.60 40.10 -9.82
N LEU A 222 -16.56 38.82 -10.23
CA LEU A 222 -17.08 38.36 -11.53
C LEU A 222 -18.55 37.92 -11.46
N ASP A 223 -19.20 38.07 -10.31
CA ASP A 223 -20.57 37.60 -10.05
C ASP A 223 -20.75 36.10 -10.34
N ILE A 224 -19.74 35.28 -9.99
CA ILE A 224 -19.76 33.83 -10.15
C ILE A 224 -20.12 33.22 -8.81
N TRP A 225 -21.23 32.47 -8.77
CA TRP A 225 -21.60 31.69 -7.61
C TRP A 225 -20.66 30.52 -7.36
N TYR A 226 -20.40 30.18 -6.11
CA TYR A 226 -19.60 29.02 -5.71
C TYR A 226 -20.19 28.32 -4.46
N PRO A 227 -19.99 26.99 -4.30
CA PRO A 227 -20.45 26.26 -3.14
C PRO A 227 -19.64 26.58 -1.89
N GLU A 228 -20.27 26.41 -0.73
CA GLU A 228 -19.64 26.54 0.58
C GLU A 228 -19.61 25.18 1.29
N THR A 229 -18.61 25.00 2.16
CA THR A 229 -18.55 23.86 3.07
C THR A 229 -19.59 24.00 4.19
N ALA A 230 -19.88 22.91 4.93
CA ALA A 230 -20.78 22.94 6.10
C ALA A 230 -20.37 23.96 7.19
N LYS A 231 -19.13 24.44 7.15
CA LYS A 231 -18.59 25.49 8.06
C LYS A 231 -18.65 26.89 7.47
N GLY A 232 -19.27 27.08 6.30
CA GLY A 232 -19.39 28.38 5.62
C GLY A 232 -18.14 28.83 4.87
N ASN A 233 -17.13 27.99 4.69
CA ASN A 233 -15.95 28.33 3.89
C ASN A 233 -16.20 28.03 2.41
N ALA A 234 -15.68 28.84 1.50
CA ALA A 234 -15.73 28.62 0.07
C ALA A 234 -15.13 27.25 -0.32
N SER A 235 -15.80 26.53 -1.23
CA SER A 235 -15.40 25.19 -1.66
C SER A 235 -15.10 25.17 -3.15
N PHE A 236 -13.83 25.16 -3.52
CA PHE A 236 -13.34 25.12 -4.89
C PHE A 236 -12.74 23.75 -5.21
N THR A 237 -13.58 22.72 -5.25
CA THR A 237 -13.12 21.36 -5.60
C THR A 237 -12.72 21.28 -7.07
N GLY A 238 -11.77 20.38 -7.39
CA GLY A 238 -11.28 20.19 -8.77
C GLY A 238 -12.41 19.85 -9.75
N ASP A 239 -13.32 18.95 -9.34
CA ASP A 239 -14.45 18.53 -10.17
C ASP A 239 -15.43 19.68 -10.43
N TRP A 240 -15.73 20.48 -9.40
CA TRP A 240 -16.62 21.62 -9.57
C TRP A 240 -16.03 22.67 -10.52
N LEU A 241 -14.74 23.00 -10.36
CA LEU A 241 -14.03 23.93 -11.23
C LEU A 241 -13.96 23.43 -12.67
N ALA A 242 -13.63 22.16 -12.88
CA ALA A 242 -13.47 21.57 -14.21
C ALA A 242 -14.80 21.46 -14.99
N ASN A 243 -15.91 21.19 -14.31
CA ASN A 243 -17.24 21.05 -14.91
C ASN A 243 -18.03 22.35 -15.00
N HIS A 244 -17.47 23.47 -14.55
CA HIS A 244 -18.13 24.77 -14.63
C HIS A 244 -18.19 25.28 -16.08
N GLU A 245 -19.22 26.05 -16.45
CA GLU A 245 -19.38 26.53 -17.83
C GLU A 245 -18.48 27.72 -18.17
N LEU A 246 -18.18 28.57 -17.18
CA LEU A 246 -17.41 29.78 -17.35
C LEU A 246 -15.89 29.54 -17.50
N PRO A 247 -15.15 30.44 -18.19
CA PRO A 247 -13.73 30.22 -18.48
C PRO A 247 -12.82 30.30 -17.25
N VAL A 248 -13.11 31.20 -16.27
CA VAL A 248 -12.25 31.39 -15.10
C VAL A 248 -12.14 30.14 -14.24
N PRO A 249 -13.24 29.48 -13.81
CA PRO A 249 -13.16 28.22 -13.07
C PRO A 249 -12.41 27.13 -13.85
N LYS A 250 -12.67 26.97 -15.15
CA LYS A 250 -11.98 25.99 -16.00
C LYS A 250 -10.48 26.20 -16.06
N LYS A 251 -10.04 27.46 -16.22
CA LYS A 251 -8.62 27.81 -16.24
C LYS A 251 -7.94 27.58 -14.89
N ILE A 252 -8.65 27.82 -13.77
CA ILE A 252 -8.14 27.49 -12.45
C ILE A 252 -7.95 25.97 -12.32
N ALA A 253 -8.92 25.17 -12.79
CA ALA A 253 -8.79 23.71 -12.80
C ALA A 253 -7.61 23.24 -13.67
N GLU A 254 -7.46 23.82 -14.86
CA GLU A 254 -6.35 23.54 -15.79
C GLU A 254 -4.99 23.86 -15.14
N TYR A 255 -4.86 25.07 -14.57
CA TYR A 255 -3.65 25.47 -13.85
C TYR A 255 -3.33 24.51 -12.69
N ARG A 256 -4.30 24.24 -11.81
CA ARG A 256 -4.10 23.34 -10.66
C ARG A 256 -3.67 21.95 -11.10
N LYS A 257 -4.28 21.43 -12.17
CA LYS A 257 -3.93 20.12 -12.73
C LYS A 257 -2.50 20.11 -13.27
N LEU A 258 -2.14 21.08 -14.12
CA LEU A 258 -0.79 21.22 -14.66
C LEU A 258 0.25 21.37 -13.53
N ASN A 259 0.03 22.32 -12.61
CA ASN A 259 0.93 22.58 -11.49
C ASN A 259 1.13 21.34 -10.62
N LYS A 260 0.05 20.60 -10.29
CA LYS A 260 0.15 19.36 -9.53
C LYS A 260 0.99 18.31 -10.28
N MET A 261 0.73 18.10 -11.57
CA MET A 261 1.45 17.10 -12.36
C MET A 261 2.94 17.43 -12.49
N ARG A 262 3.26 18.70 -12.77
CA ARG A 262 4.64 19.17 -12.84
C ARG A 262 5.33 19.08 -11.47
N ARG A 263 4.77 19.77 -10.45
CA ARG A 263 5.41 19.92 -9.15
C ARG A 263 5.50 18.62 -8.36
N ASP A 264 4.42 17.83 -8.33
CA ASP A 264 4.37 16.64 -7.46
C ASP A 264 5.04 15.43 -8.14
N PHE A 265 4.84 15.22 -9.45
CA PHE A 265 5.35 14.05 -10.15
C PHE A 265 6.67 14.31 -10.90
N ILE A 266 6.77 15.36 -11.71
CA ILE A 266 7.99 15.57 -12.50
C ILE A 266 9.09 16.12 -11.59
N GLU A 267 8.86 17.29 -10.97
CA GLU A 267 9.85 17.93 -10.10
C GLU A 267 10.07 17.15 -8.81
N GLY A 268 9.00 16.88 -8.05
CA GLY A 268 9.07 16.34 -6.69
C GLY A 268 9.40 14.84 -6.66
N MET A 269 8.81 14.04 -7.54
CA MET A 269 8.99 12.59 -7.55
C MET A 269 10.20 12.17 -8.40
N ILE A 270 10.38 12.74 -9.60
CA ILE A 270 11.46 12.35 -10.50
C ILE A 270 12.71 13.18 -10.24
N LEU A 271 12.71 14.47 -10.57
CA LEU A 271 13.93 15.30 -10.57
C LEU A 271 14.57 15.47 -9.18
N LYS A 272 13.78 15.51 -8.09
CA LYS A 272 14.32 15.63 -6.72
C LYS A 272 14.69 14.31 -6.06
N MET A 273 14.14 13.18 -6.53
CA MET A 273 14.33 11.88 -5.90
C MET A 273 15.20 10.93 -6.73
N GLU A 274 15.54 11.31 -7.95
CA GLU A 274 16.46 10.53 -8.78
C GLU A 274 17.86 10.52 -8.17
N HIS A 275 18.55 9.40 -8.34
CA HIS A 275 19.96 9.24 -8.04
C HIS A 275 20.61 8.42 -9.15
N SER A 276 21.61 9.00 -9.81
CA SER A 276 22.32 8.36 -10.94
C SER A 276 21.38 7.84 -12.04
N GLY A 277 20.35 8.63 -12.38
CA GLY A 277 19.36 8.29 -13.39
C GLY A 277 18.35 7.23 -12.98
N ARG A 278 18.21 6.95 -11.67
CA ARG A 278 17.25 5.98 -11.13
C ARG A 278 16.47 6.53 -9.93
N ILE A 279 15.30 5.98 -9.73
CA ILE A 279 14.48 6.21 -8.52
C ILE A 279 14.46 4.94 -7.69
N HIS A 280 14.76 5.09 -6.40
CA HIS A 280 14.88 4.02 -5.42
C HIS A 280 13.78 4.12 -4.36
N CYS A 281 12.54 3.73 -4.72
CA CYS A 281 11.43 3.81 -3.78
C CYS A 281 11.47 2.73 -2.71
N GLN A 282 10.82 2.99 -1.58
CA GLN A 282 10.60 2.00 -0.54
C GLN A 282 9.24 1.34 -0.70
N PHE A 283 9.20 0.00 -0.72
CA PHE A 283 7.97 -0.78 -0.63
C PHE A 283 7.73 -1.25 0.80
N HIS A 284 6.46 -1.24 1.21
CA HIS A 284 6.02 -1.70 2.53
C HIS A 284 4.99 -2.82 2.33
N ALA A 285 5.35 -4.03 2.70
CA ALA A 285 4.51 -5.21 2.50
C ALA A 285 3.31 -5.24 3.46
N LEU A 286 3.49 -4.77 4.69
CA LEU A 286 2.49 -4.77 5.75
C LEU A 286 2.35 -3.40 6.39
N ARG A 287 1.31 -3.27 7.24
CA ARG A 287 1.10 -2.06 8.03
C ARG A 287 2.24 -1.86 9.03
N LYS A 288 2.71 -0.60 9.11
CA LYS A 288 3.57 -0.06 10.15
C LYS A 288 2.87 1.13 10.81
N ASP A 289 3.49 1.77 11.80
CA ASP A 289 2.90 2.90 12.53
C ASP A 289 2.40 4.02 11.60
N GLU A 290 3.21 4.40 10.61
CA GLU A 290 2.94 5.53 9.71
C GLU A 290 2.67 5.12 8.24
N SER A 291 2.78 3.84 7.90
CA SER A 291 2.68 3.36 6.51
C SER A 291 2.03 1.98 6.42
N GLY A 292 1.79 1.53 5.18
CA GLY A 292 1.24 0.21 4.91
C GLY A 292 -0.28 0.15 4.98
N THR A 293 -0.83 -1.00 4.62
CA THR A 293 -2.27 -1.24 4.53
C THR A 293 -2.71 -2.37 5.46
N ARG A 294 -3.95 -2.31 5.94
CA ARG A 294 -4.55 -3.41 6.72
C ARG A 294 -5.00 -4.59 5.85
N SER A 295 -5.08 -4.41 4.55
CA SER A 295 -5.51 -5.46 3.61
C SER A 295 -4.38 -6.40 3.19
N GLY A 296 -3.13 -6.10 3.56
CA GLY A 296 -1.95 -6.80 3.08
C GLY A 296 -1.44 -6.33 1.71
N ARG A 297 -2.10 -5.36 1.07
CA ARG A 297 -1.56 -4.72 -0.15
C ARG A 297 -0.28 -3.97 0.15
N PHE A 298 0.65 -3.95 -0.81
CA PHE A 298 1.80 -3.07 -0.75
C PHE A 298 1.39 -1.59 -0.68
N SER A 299 2.20 -0.81 -0.02
CA SER A 299 2.28 0.63 -0.21
C SER A 299 3.71 1.02 -0.53
N SER A 300 3.92 2.21 -1.07
CA SER A 300 5.26 2.71 -1.38
C SER A 300 5.45 4.14 -0.89
N SER A 301 6.71 4.50 -0.63
CA SER A 301 7.11 5.83 -0.19
C SER A 301 8.51 6.15 -0.69
N MET A 302 8.89 7.42 -0.64
CA MET A 302 10.23 7.91 -0.97
C MET A 302 10.74 7.51 -2.37
N PRO A 303 10.01 7.82 -3.47
CA PRO A 303 8.66 8.37 -3.58
C PRO A 303 7.57 7.30 -3.65
N ASN A 304 6.29 7.71 -3.56
CA ASN A 304 5.17 6.79 -3.76
C ASN A 304 4.89 6.55 -5.25
N LEU A 305 5.53 5.55 -5.85
CA LEU A 305 5.37 5.20 -7.26
C LEU A 305 3.98 4.64 -7.60
N GLN A 306 3.22 4.16 -6.61
CA GLN A 306 1.86 3.67 -6.83
C GLN A 306 0.84 4.79 -7.11
N GLN A 307 1.24 6.06 -6.92
CA GLN A 307 0.41 7.22 -7.23
C GLN A 307 0.66 7.82 -8.61
N VAL A 308 1.61 7.28 -9.39
CA VAL A 308 1.87 7.76 -10.76
C VAL A 308 0.59 7.66 -11.59
N PRO A 309 0.15 8.76 -12.24
CA PRO A 309 -1.13 8.81 -12.94
C PRO A 309 -1.26 7.72 -14.00
N ALA A 310 -2.39 7.01 -14.00
CA ALA A 310 -2.70 5.98 -14.98
C ALA A 310 -3.93 6.31 -15.83
N ARG A 311 -4.93 6.97 -15.21
CA ARG A 311 -6.24 7.20 -15.83
C ARG A 311 -6.35 8.52 -16.58
N ASP A 312 -5.36 9.38 -16.46
CA ASP A 312 -5.31 10.64 -17.17
C ASP A 312 -4.77 10.43 -18.57
N GLU A 313 -5.60 10.66 -19.58
CA GLU A 313 -5.28 10.38 -20.99
C GLU A 313 -4.11 11.22 -21.52
N HIS A 314 -3.86 12.39 -20.94
CA HIS A 314 -2.77 13.27 -21.33
C HIS A 314 -1.52 13.07 -20.44
N TRP A 315 -1.67 13.19 -19.13
CA TRP A 315 -0.56 13.15 -18.19
C TRP A 315 -0.06 11.74 -17.88
N GLY A 316 -0.96 10.75 -17.94
CA GLY A 316 -0.60 9.35 -17.69
C GLY A 316 0.54 8.89 -18.58
N PRO A 317 0.36 8.90 -19.92
CA PRO A 317 1.42 8.50 -20.85
C PRO A 317 2.69 9.37 -20.75
N LEU A 318 2.55 10.68 -20.53
CA LEU A 318 3.69 11.58 -20.42
C LEU A 318 4.56 11.26 -19.20
N ILE A 319 3.96 11.13 -18.01
CA ILE A 319 4.70 10.87 -16.77
C ILE A 319 5.22 9.43 -16.73
N ARG A 320 4.40 8.44 -17.11
CA ARG A 320 4.84 7.05 -17.22
C ARG A 320 5.92 6.86 -18.29
N GLY A 321 5.85 7.64 -19.37
CA GLY A 321 6.87 7.66 -20.43
C GLY A 321 8.24 8.19 -20.00
N LEU A 322 8.40 8.64 -18.75
CA LEU A 322 9.69 8.99 -18.15
C LEU A 322 10.37 7.79 -17.47
N PHE A 323 9.64 6.70 -17.23
CA PHE A 323 10.20 5.49 -16.62
C PHE A 323 10.67 4.53 -17.71
N LEU A 324 11.94 4.16 -17.63
CA LEU A 324 12.66 3.40 -18.64
C LEU A 324 13.01 1.99 -18.15
N PRO A 325 13.08 1.00 -19.05
CA PRO A 325 13.67 -0.30 -18.73
C PRO A 325 15.20 -0.18 -18.53
N ASP A 326 15.83 -1.25 -18.08
CA ASP A 326 17.29 -1.37 -18.09
C ASP A 326 17.83 -1.27 -19.52
N GLU A 327 19.10 -0.87 -19.67
CA GLU A 327 19.71 -0.66 -20.98
C GLU A 327 19.63 -1.89 -21.88
N GLY A 328 19.22 -1.67 -23.12
CA GLY A 328 19.08 -2.75 -24.11
C GLY A 328 17.90 -3.68 -23.89
N MET A 329 17.01 -3.35 -22.94
CA MET A 329 15.80 -4.12 -22.65
C MET A 329 14.53 -3.38 -23.04
N HIS A 330 13.41 -4.07 -22.94
CA HIS A 330 12.06 -3.53 -23.10
C HIS A 330 11.36 -3.45 -21.75
N TRP A 331 10.48 -2.47 -21.59
CA TRP A 331 9.55 -2.43 -20.48
C TRP A 331 8.49 -3.51 -20.67
N ALA A 332 8.15 -4.21 -19.59
CA ALA A 332 7.04 -5.14 -19.52
C ALA A 332 6.17 -4.82 -18.31
N SER A 333 4.89 -4.57 -18.54
CA SER A 333 3.83 -4.48 -17.54
C SER A 333 3.07 -5.81 -17.53
N CYS A 334 3.08 -6.50 -16.39
CA CYS A 334 2.35 -7.73 -16.17
C CYS A 334 1.23 -7.45 -15.16
N ASP A 335 -0.02 -7.36 -15.63
CA ASP A 335 -1.20 -6.98 -14.84
C ASP A 335 -2.19 -8.13 -14.73
N TYR A 336 -2.65 -8.45 -13.51
CA TYR A 336 -3.66 -9.48 -13.31
C TYR A 336 -5.02 -9.03 -13.86
N SER A 337 -5.49 -9.73 -14.88
CA SER A 337 -6.80 -9.48 -15.49
C SER A 337 -7.92 -9.88 -14.54
N GLN A 338 -8.67 -8.90 -14.04
CA GLN A 338 -9.83 -9.12 -13.18
C GLN A 338 -9.53 -10.01 -11.95
N GLN A 339 -8.42 -9.76 -11.27
CA GLN A 339 -7.97 -10.57 -10.13
C GLN A 339 -9.06 -10.74 -9.06
N GLU A 340 -9.66 -9.66 -8.62
CA GLU A 340 -10.70 -9.68 -7.57
C GLU A 340 -11.96 -10.45 -7.96
N PRO A 341 -12.56 -10.29 -9.16
CA PRO A 341 -13.66 -11.12 -9.64
C PRO A 341 -13.35 -12.62 -9.68
N ARG A 342 -12.15 -13.01 -10.12
CA ARG A 342 -11.72 -14.42 -10.18
C ARG A 342 -11.63 -15.04 -8.79
N ILE A 343 -11.07 -14.30 -7.83
CA ILE A 343 -10.99 -14.72 -6.43
C ILE A 343 -12.39 -14.84 -5.82
N LEU A 344 -13.30 -13.93 -6.15
CA LEU A 344 -14.67 -13.98 -5.67
C LEU A 344 -15.40 -15.24 -6.19
N VAL A 345 -15.28 -15.54 -7.48
CA VAL A 345 -15.86 -16.76 -8.08
C VAL A 345 -15.27 -18.01 -7.46
N HIS A 346 -13.96 -18.05 -7.20
CA HIS A 346 -13.32 -19.14 -6.48
C HIS A 346 -13.94 -19.41 -5.10
N TYR A 347 -14.11 -18.38 -4.27
CA TYR A 347 -14.73 -18.54 -2.96
C TYR A 347 -16.21 -18.92 -3.04
N ALA A 348 -16.92 -18.40 -4.03
CA ALA A 348 -18.30 -18.77 -4.27
C ALA A 348 -18.44 -20.26 -4.63
N ASP A 349 -17.55 -20.77 -5.47
CA ASP A 349 -17.49 -22.15 -5.89
C ASP A 349 -17.09 -23.07 -4.71
N LEU A 350 -16.04 -22.70 -3.98
CA LEU A 350 -15.59 -23.43 -2.78
C LEU A 350 -16.70 -23.64 -1.73
N LEU A 351 -17.64 -22.69 -1.66
CA LEU A 351 -18.78 -22.75 -0.75
C LEU A 351 -20.05 -23.31 -1.40
N GLY A 352 -20.01 -23.75 -2.67
CA GLY A 352 -21.15 -24.29 -3.42
C GLY A 352 -22.31 -23.29 -3.53
N LEU A 353 -22.03 -21.98 -3.73
CA LEU A 353 -23.06 -20.96 -3.76
C LEU A 353 -23.80 -20.97 -5.10
N LYS A 354 -25.11 -20.68 -5.06
CA LYS A 354 -25.98 -20.73 -6.23
C LYS A 354 -25.44 -19.85 -7.39
N GLY A 355 -25.20 -20.45 -8.55
CA GLY A 355 -24.71 -19.77 -9.76
C GLY A 355 -23.19 -19.68 -9.87
N SER A 356 -22.42 -20.17 -8.89
CA SER A 356 -20.95 -20.19 -8.96
C SER A 356 -20.42 -21.16 -10.00
N GLU A 357 -21.04 -22.36 -10.15
CA GLU A 357 -20.65 -23.36 -11.15
C GLU A 357 -20.72 -22.82 -12.58
N GLU A 358 -21.76 -22.02 -12.89
CA GLU A 358 -21.88 -21.37 -14.19
C GLU A 358 -20.80 -20.35 -14.43
N ALA A 359 -20.47 -19.54 -13.41
CA ALA A 359 -19.39 -18.57 -13.49
C ALA A 359 -18.02 -19.27 -13.69
N VAL A 360 -17.76 -20.38 -12.96
CA VAL A 360 -16.54 -21.19 -13.15
C VAL A 360 -16.47 -21.76 -14.56
N ARG A 361 -17.57 -22.32 -15.07
CA ARG A 361 -17.64 -22.84 -16.45
C ARG A 361 -17.33 -21.76 -17.47
N THR A 362 -17.93 -20.57 -17.34
CA THR A 362 -17.72 -19.45 -18.26
C THR A 362 -16.24 -19.02 -18.29
N TYR A 363 -15.58 -18.93 -17.14
CA TYR A 363 -14.15 -18.64 -17.09
C TYR A 363 -13.28 -19.78 -17.64
N SER A 364 -13.72 -21.04 -17.47
CA SER A 364 -12.99 -22.21 -17.98
C SER A 364 -13.10 -22.36 -19.50
N GLU A 365 -14.22 -21.95 -20.08
CA GLU A 365 -14.43 -21.91 -21.54
C GLU A 365 -13.62 -20.80 -22.21
N SER A 366 -13.43 -19.67 -21.53
CA SER A 366 -12.59 -18.56 -21.98
C SER A 366 -11.95 -17.82 -20.82
N ALA A 367 -10.63 -17.87 -20.72
CA ALA A 367 -9.87 -17.06 -19.78
C ALA A 367 -10.02 -15.54 -20.02
N ASP A 368 -10.47 -15.16 -21.22
CA ASP A 368 -10.76 -13.78 -21.63
C ASP A 368 -12.14 -13.29 -21.16
N THR A 369 -12.90 -14.13 -20.47
CA THR A 369 -14.21 -13.74 -19.93
C THR A 369 -14.13 -12.47 -19.12
N ASP A 370 -14.90 -11.47 -19.53
CA ASP A 370 -15.04 -10.20 -18.84
C ASP A 370 -16.25 -10.25 -17.88
N PHE A 371 -15.99 -10.43 -16.59
CA PHE A 371 -17.03 -10.43 -15.56
C PHE A 371 -17.90 -9.18 -15.58
N HIS A 372 -17.30 -8.02 -15.86
CA HIS A 372 -18.06 -6.78 -15.93
C HIS A 372 -18.95 -6.70 -17.14
N GLN A 373 -18.50 -7.26 -18.28
CA GLN A 373 -19.34 -7.39 -19.47
C GLN A 373 -20.45 -8.42 -19.26
N MET A 374 -20.13 -9.57 -18.66
CA MET A 374 -21.13 -10.59 -18.31
C MET A 374 -22.26 -10.00 -17.46
N VAL A 375 -21.92 -9.22 -16.43
CA VAL A 375 -22.92 -8.54 -15.59
C VAL A 375 -23.64 -7.42 -16.37
N ALA A 376 -22.94 -6.70 -17.26
CA ALA A 376 -23.56 -5.69 -18.11
C ALA A 376 -24.67 -6.28 -19.00
N ASP A 377 -24.37 -7.42 -19.63
CA ASP A 377 -25.30 -8.14 -20.51
C ASP A 377 -26.49 -8.70 -19.71
N MET A 378 -26.23 -9.27 -18.53
CA MET A 378 -27.26 -9.77 -17.62
C MET A 378 -28.20 -8.67 -17.11
N ALA A 379 -27.66 -7.51 -16.78
CA ALA A 379 -28.41 -6.40 -16.18
C ALA A 379 -28.93 -5.39 -17.21
N GLY A 380 -28.58 -5.52 -18.50
CA GLY A 380 -28.96 -4.57 -19.54
C GLY A 380 -28.37 -3.16 -19.37
N ILE A 381 -27.18 -3.05 -18.77
CA ILE A 381 -26.46 -1.79 -18.50
C ILE A 381 -25.15 -1.71 -19.28
N LYS A 382 -24.56 -0.50 -19.37
CA LYS A 382 -23.25 -0.35 -20.03
C LYS A 382 -22.14 -1.01 -19.18
N ARG A 383 -21.13 -1.61 -19.81
CA ARG A 383 -19.97 -2.23 -19.17
C ARG A 383 -19.31 -1.33 -18.10
N LYS A 384 -19.17 -0.02 -18.39
CA LYS A 384 -18.61 0.95 -17.42
C LYS A 384 -19.46 1.05 -16.15
N GLN A 385 -20.78 1.04 -16.28
CA GLN A 385 -21.71 1.02 -15.15
C GLN A 385 -21.63 -0.32 -14.40
N ALA A 386 -21.62 -1.44 -15.13
CA ALA A 386 -21.45 -2.76 -14.54
C ALA A 386 -20.15 -2.88 -13.73
N LYS A 387 -19.03 -2.32 -14.21
CA LYS A 387 -17.78 -2.26 -13.45
C LYS A 387 -17.94 -1.53 -12.12
N THR A 388 -18.60 -0.37 -12.12
CA THR A 388 -18.89 0.40 -10.90
C THR A 388 -19.80 -0.38 -9.95
N VAL A 389 -20.85 -1.00 -10.48
CA VAL A 389 -21.79 -1.83 -9.71
C VAL A 389 -21.05 -3.02 -9.08
N ASN A 390 -20.31 -3.78 -9.88
CA ASN A 390 -19.57 -4.97 -9.40
C ASN A 390 -18.60 -4.63 -8.28
N LEU A 391 -17.73 -3.65 -8.51
CA LEU A 391 -16.78 -3.22 -7.48
C LEU A 391 -17.51 -2.72 -6.24
N GLY A 392 -18.57 -1.93 -6.43
CA GLY A 392 -19.39 -1.44 -5.33
C GLY A 392 -20.03 -2.57 -4.51
N MET A 393 -20.57 -3.59 -5.19
CA MET A 393 -21.17 -4.75 -4.52
C MET A 393 -20.14 -5.58 -3.76
N PHE A 394 -18.93 -5.76 -4.33
CA PHE A 394 -17.82 -6.41 -3.63
C PHE A 394 -17.42 -5.65 -2.36
N TYR A 395 -17.61 -4.34 -2.34
CA TYR A 395 -17.34 -3.47 -1.19
C TYR A 395 -18.55 -3.23 -0.28
N GLY A 396 -19.65 -3.97 -0.49
CA GLY A 396 -20.86 -3.83 0.35
C GLY A 396 -21.65 -2.55 0.09
N MET A 397 -21.63 -2.04 -1.15
CA MET A 397 -22.39 -0.87 -1.57
C MET A 397 -23.89 -1.12 -1.40
N GLY A 398 -24.57 -0.21 -0.71
CA GLY A 398 -26.04 -0.20 -0.63
C GLY A 398 -26.66 0.66 -1.74
N ILE A 399 -28.01 0.60 -1.84
CA ILE A 399 -28.80 1.31 -2.87
C ILE A 399 -28.50 2.82 -2.91
N TYR A 400 -28.35 3.47 -1.76
CA TYR A 400 -28.03 4.90 -1.69
C TYR A 400 -26.73 5.24 -2.43
N LYS A 401 -25.66 4.50 -2.16
CA LYS A 401 -24.38 4.76 -2.83
C LYS A 401 -24.42 4.36 -4.30
N LEU A 402 -25.13 3.29 -4.65
CA LEU A 402 -25.37 2.89 -6.04
C LEU A 402 -26.06 4.00 -6.83
N SER A 403 -27.12 4.60 -6.26
CA SER A 403 -27.84 5.70 -6.91
C SER A 403 -26.94 6.91 -7.18
N GLN A 404 -26.09 7.27 -6.20
CA GLN A 404 -25.10 8.37 -6.37
C GLN A 404 -24.09 8.09 -7.50
N GLU A 405 -23.51 6.88 -7.51
CA GLU A 405 -22.48 6.51 -8.49
C GLU A 405 -23.03 6.41 -9.92
N LEU A 406 -24.31 6.05 -10.07
CA LEU A 406 -24.96 5.96 -11.37
C LEU A 406 -25.67 7.27 -11.80
N GLY A 407 -25.77 8.27 -10.90
CA GLY A 407 -26.52 9.50 -11.13
C GLY A 407 -28.04 9.27 -11.23
N LEU A 408 -28.56 8.25 -10.52
CA LEU A 408 -29.98 7.86 -10.49
C LEU A 408 -30.61 8.22 -9.17
N SER A 409 -31.95 8.28 -9.14
CA SER A 409 -32.71 8.26 -7.89
C SER A 409 -32.61 6.88 -7.20
N GLN A 410 -32.90 6.80 -5.91
CA GLN A 410 -32.90 5.51 -5.21
C GLN A 410 -33.97 4.55 -5.75
N ASP A 411 -35.09 5.05 -6.22
CA ASP A 411 -36.18 4.25 -6.78
C ASP A 411 -35.81 3.66 -8.15
N GLU A 412 -35.03 4.38 -8.96
CA GLU A 412 -34.48 3.87 -10.23
C GLU A 412 -33.32 2.90 -10.00
N ALA A 413 -32.51 3.10 -8.98
CA ALA A 413 -31.39 2.22 -8.63
C ALA A 413 -31.83 0.88 -8.01
N ARG A 414 -32.99 0.85 -7.33
CA ARG A 414 -33.51 -0.34 -6.65
C ARG A 414 -33.75 -1.53 -7.57
N PRO A 415 -34.46 -1.40 -8.71
CA PRO A 415 -34.64 -2.51 -9.65
C PRO A 415 -33.31 -3.05 -10.20
N LEU A 416 -32.34 -2.19 -10.49
CA LEU A 416 -31.00 -2.60 -10.93
C LEU A 416 -30.26 -3.37 -9.83
N PHE A 417 -30.37 -2.94 -8.58
CA PHE A 417 -29.78 -3.61 -7.43
C PHE A 417 -30.37 -5.01 -7.20
N GLU A 418 -31.69 -5.14 -7.30
CA GLU A 418 -32.39 -6.42 -7.16
C GLU A 418 -32.08 -7.35 -8.33
N GLN A 419 -32.16 -6.87 -9.57
CA GLN A 419 -31.82 -7.63 -10.77
C GLN A 419 -30.38 -8.15 -10.74
N TYR A 420 -29.42 -7.34 -10.27
CA TYR A 420 -28.06 -7.78 -10.07
C TYR A 420 -27.98 -8.99 -9.12
N HIS A 421 -28.63 -8.89 -7.96
CA HIS A 421 -28.63 -9.96 -6.97
C HIS A 421 -29.37 -11.22 -7.40
N ASP A 422 -30.38 -11.09 -8.26
CA ASP A 422 -31.09 -12.23 -8.83
C ASP A 422 -30.25 -12.96 -9.90
N ARG A 423 -29.48 -12.21 -10.68
CA ARG A 423 -28.62 -12.77 -11.75
C ARG A 423 -27.28 -13.27 -11.24
N VAL A 424 -26.72 -12.64 -10.20
CA VAL A 424 -25.41 -12.99 -9.61
C VAL A 424 -25.58 -13.25 -8.10
N PRO A 425 -26.40 -14.25 -7.70
CA PRO A 425 -26.79 -14.44 -6.30
C PRO A 425 -25.63 -14.82 -5.39
N PHE A 426 -24.58 -15.45 -5.91
CA PHE A 426 -23.41 -15.84 -5.12
C PHE A 426 -22.66 -14.66 -4.51
N VAL A 427 -22.68 -13.47 -5.11
CA VAL A 427 -22.04 -12.27 -4.54
C VAL A 427 -22.69 -11.88 -3.22
N ARG A 428 -24.03 -11.82 -3.18
CA ARG A 428 -24.77 -11.52 -1.95
C ARG A 428 -24.62 -12.62 -0.90
N GLN A 429 -24.71 -13.88 -1.32
CA GLN A 429 -24.57 -15.03 -0.43
C GLN A 429 -23.14 -15.07 0.18
N LEU A 430 -22.10 -14.83 -0.60
CA LEU A 430 -20.73 -14.77 -0.12
C LEU A 430 -20.55 -13.60 0.88
N SER A 431 -21.10 -12.43 0.57
CA SER A 431 -21.07 -11.27 1.48
C SER A 431 -21.73 -11.58 2.82
N GLN A 432 -22.87 -12.26 2.80
CA GLN A 432 -23.57 -12.68 4.02
C GLN A 432 -22.74 -13.69 4.82
N ARG A 433 -22.12 -14.69 4.16
CA ARG A 433 -21.23 -15.68 4.80
C ARG A 433 -20.00 -15.01 5.43
N CYS A 434 -19.37 -14.08 4.71
CA CYS A 434 -18.24 -13.33 5.24
C CYS A 434 -18.62 -12.49 6.46
N THR A 435 -19.75 -11.75 6.38
CA THR A 435 -20.26 -10.95 7.50
C THR A 435 -20.60 -11.82 8.71
N GLN A 436 -21.23 -12.97 8.49
CA GLN A 436 -21.53 -13.93 9.55
C GLN A 436 -20.25 -14.47 10.21
N SER A 437 -19.25 -14.88 9.40
CA SER A 437 -17.95 -15.34 9.91
C SER A 437 -17.26 -14.24 10.74
N ALA A 438 -17.18 -13.03 10.22
CA ALA A 438 -16.60 -11.88 10.93
C ALA A 438 -17.32 -11.57 12.24
N THR A 439 -18.66 -11.70 12.27
CA THR A 439 -19.46 -11.46 13.47
C THR A 439 -19.26 -12.56 14.52
N GLN A 440 -19.26 -13.82 14.10
CA GLN A 440 -19.19 -14.97 15.01
C GLN A 440 -17.76 -15.30 15.44
N LYS A 441 -16.83 -15.45 14.46
CA LYS A 441 -15.44 -15.84 14.72
C LYS A 441 -14.54 -14.66 15.07
N GLY A 442 -14.91 -13.42 14.65
CA GLY A 442 -14.10 -12.22 14.82
C GLY A 442 -13.04 -12.04 13.74
N TYR A 443 -12.97 -12.90 12.75
CA TYR A 443 -12.04 -12.78 11.63
C TYR A 443 -12.58 -13.45 10.36
N ILE A 444 -11.93 -13.13 9.25
CA ILE A 444 -11.95 -13.91 8.01
C ILE A 444 -10.53 -14.30 7.63
N LYS A 445 -10.39 -15.37 6.83
CA LYS A 445 -9.10 -15.91 6.40
C LYS A 445 -9.03 -15.90 4.88
N THR A 446 -7.95 -15.36 4.33
CA THR A 446 -7.70 -15.28 2.88
C THR A 446 -7.19 -16.60 2.32
N LEU A 447 -6.99 -16.64 1.01
CA LEU A 447 -6.54 -17.80 0.23
C LEU A 447 -5.23 -18.42 0.74
N LEU A 448 -4.26 -17.59 1.15
CA LEU A 448 -2.97 -18.05 1.65
C LEU A 448 -2.84 -17.94 3.18
N GLY A 449 -3.95 -17.80 3.89
CA GLY A 449 -3.95 -17.93 5.34
C GLY A 449 -3.95 -16.62 6.13
N ARG A 450 -3.82 -15.46 5.47
CA ARG A 450 -3.89 -14.17 6.16
C ARG A 450 -5.22 -13.99 6.87
N LYS A 451 -5.19 -13.62 8.15
CA LYS A 451 -6.38 -13.23 8.89
C LYS A 451 -6.60 -11.72 8.81
N ARG A 452 -7.86 -11.35 8.72
CA ARG A 452 -8.33 -9.97 8.93
C ARG A 452 -9.28 -9.98 10.10
N HIS A 453 -8.91 -9.30 11.18
CA HIS A 453 -9.64 -9.32 12.44
C HIS A 453 -10.68 -8.20 12.53
N PHE A 454 -11.79 -8.51 13.20
CA PHE A 454 -12.90 -7.60 13.51
C PHE A 454 -13.09 -7.52 15.03
N ASP A 455 -12.01 -7.15 15.73
CA ASP A 455 -11.92 -7.16 17.20
C ASP A 455 -12.31 -5.84 17.86
N LEU A 456 -12.59 -4.82 17.05
CA LEU A 456 -13.13 -3.58 17.55
C LEU A 456 -14.65 -3.67 17.70
N TRP A 457 -15.14 -3.05 18.77
CA TRP A 457 -16.55 -3.11 19.18
C TRP A 457 -17.18 -1.74 19.18
N GLU A 458 -18.48 -1.70 18.92
CA GLU A 458 -19.33 -0.52 18.95
C GLU A 458 -20.69 -0.87 19.55
N PRO A 459 -21.46 0.12 20.09
CA PRO A 459 -22.81 -0.15 20.54
C PRO A 459 -23.70 -0.63 19.39
N ALA A 460 -24.49 -1.67 19.64
CA ALA A 460 -25.37 -2.26 18.62
C ALA A 460 -26.51 -1.32 18.22
N ASP A 461 -26.90 -0.41 19.12
CA ASP A 461 -27.91 0.63 18.94
C ASP A 461 -27.37 1.94 18.36
N SER A 462 -26.06 2.02 18.11
CA SER A 462 -25.44 3.21 17.51
C SER A 462 -25.97 3.43 16.08
N GLN A 463 -26.59 4.58 15.86
CA GLN A 463 -26.88 5.07 14.51
C GLN A 463 -25.59 5.62 13.92
N ASN A 464 -24.81 4.78 13.28
CA ASN A 464 -23.46 5.04 12.73
C ASN A 464 -23.44 6.13 11.63
N THR A 465 -24.16 7.23 11.83
CA THR A 465 -24.27 8.37 10.91
C THR A 465 -23.32 9.49 11.34
N TRP A 466 -22.56 10.00 10.38
CA TRP A 466 -21.79 11.23 10.58
C TRP A 466 -22.74 12.40 10.92
N PRO A 467 -22.42 13.30 11.88
CA PRO A 467 -21.15 13.42 12.63
C PRO A 467 -21.07 12.64 13.95
N ASN A 468 -22.11 11.92 14.36
CA ASN A 468 -22.23 11.32 15.71
C ASN A 468 -21.69 9.87 15.80
N ARG A 469 -20.73 9.50 14.93
CA ARG A 469 -20.17 8.16 14.95
C ARG A 469 -19.25 7.96 16.15
N GLU A 470 -19.59 7.01 17.01
CA GLU A 470 -18.72 6.54 18.09
C GLU A 470 -17.54 5.74 17.48
N ASN A 471 -16.31 6.08 17.89
CA ASN A 471 -15.13 5.35 17.41
C ASN A 471 -15.11 3.95 18.03
N PRO A 472 -14.92 2.90 17.22
CA PRO A 472 -14.84 1.55 17.75
C PRO A 472 -13.66 1.37 18.71
N LEU A 473 -13.88 0.60 19.78
CA LEU A 473 -12.92 0.34 20.85
C LEU A 473 -12.58 -1.15 20.97
N SER A 474 -11.46 -1.49 21.62
CA SER A 474 -11.22 -2.87 22.02
C SER A 474 -12.34 -3.37 22.96
N ARG A 475 -12.57 -4.68 23.04
CA ARG A 475 -13.65 -5.23 23.87
C ARG A 475 -13.58 -4.75 25.32
N ALA A 476 -12.40 -4.78 25.92
CA ALA A 476 -12.20 -4.36 27.30
C ALA A 476 -12.46 -2.86 27.54
N GLN A 477 -12.16 -2.00 26.54
CA GLN A 477 -12.49 -0.57 26.61
C GLN A 477 -13.98 -0.34 26.38
N ALA A 478 -14.57 -1.04 25.41
CA ALA A 478 -15.98 -0.95 25.08
C ALA A 478 -16.88 -1.32 26.27
N ASP A 479 -16.55 -2.40 26.99
CA ASP A 479 -17.27 -2.84 28.19
C ASP A 479 -17.20 -1.78 29.32
N LYS A 480 -16.13 -1.00 29.41
CA LYS A 480 -15.97 0.09 30.38
C LYS A 480 -16.71 1.36 29.96
N VAL A 481 -16.60 1.75 28.69
CA VAL A 481 -17.14 3.02 28.19
C VAL A 481 -18.66 2.93 27.98
N TRP A 482 -19.14 1.79 27.49
CA TRP A 482 -20.57 1.60 27.14
C TRP A 482 -21.25 0.57 28.06
N GLN A 483 -21.06 0.71 29.35
CA GLN A 483 -21.66 -0.19 30.34
C GLN A 483 -23.19 -0.31 30.16
N GLY A 484 -23.68 -1.56 30.14
CA GLY A 484 -25.10 -1.86 30.01
C GLY A 484 -25.70 -1.71 28.60
N ARG A 485 -24.91 -1.24 27.60
CA ARG A 485 -25.35 -1.21 26.20
C ARG A 485 -25.00 -2.52 25.50
N PRO A 486 -25.86 -3.06 24.64
CA PRO A 486 -25.50 -4.20 23.81
C PRO A 486 -24.37 -3.81 22.82
N LEU A 487 -23.36 -4.65 22.74
CA LEU A 487 -22.19 -4.41 21.88
C LEU A 487 -22.20 -5.36 20.70
N ARG A 488 -21.74 -4.87 19.54
CA ARG A 488 -21.49 -5.65 18.34
C ARG A 488 -20.06 -5.41 17.82
N ARG A 489 -19.51 -6.38 17.08
CA ARG A 489 -18.25 -6.17 16.34
C ARG A 489 -18.43 -5.11 15.26
N SER A 490 -17.51 -4.17 15.20
CA SER A 490 -17.55 -3.07 14.24
C SER A 490 -17.08 -3.51 12.86
N MET A 491 -17.55 -2.83 11.81
CA MET A 491 -17.09 -2.96 10.44
C MET A 491 -17.25 -4.35 9.79
N THR A 492 -18.02 -5.27 10.36
CA THR A 492 -18.19 -6.63 9.82
C THR A 492 -18.77 -6.66 8.41
N HIS A 493 -19.48 -5.63 7.97
CA HIS A 493 -19.96 -5.46 6.60
C HIS A 493 -18.83 -5.33 5.57
N LYS A 494 -17.59 -5.03 6.00
CA LYS A 494 -16.40 -4.97 5.14
C LYS A 494 -15.70 -6.32 4.98
N ALA A 495 -16.25 -7.39 5.52
CA ALA A 495 -15.60 -8.70 5.54
C ALA A 495 -15.37 -9.28 4.14
N LEU A 496 -16.33 -9.14 3.21
CA LEU A 496 -16.13 -9.56 1.82
C LEU A 496 -14.99 -8.80 1.16
N ASN A 497 -14.97 -7.47 1.30
CA ASN A 497 -13.89 -6.64 0.78
C ASN A 497 -12.52 -7.11 1.30
N ALA A 498 -12.42 -7.32 2.63
CA ALA A 498 -11.18 -7.76 3.24
C ALA A 498 -10.72 -9.14 2.74
N LEU A 499 -11.66 -10.07 2.50
CA LEU A 499 -11.36 -11.38 1.91
C LEU A 499 -10.80 -11.25 0.49
N ILE A 500 -11.47 -10.48 -0.35
CA ILE A 500 -11.11 -10.36 -1.77
C ILE A 500 -9.82 -9.57 -1.96
N GLN A 501 -9.70 -8.39 -1.34
CA GLN A 501 -8.48 -7.58 -1.43
C GLN A 501 -7.27 -8.25 -0.78
N GLY A 502 -7.47 -8.93 0.36
CA GLY A 502 -6.41 -9.67 1.01
C GLY A 502 -5.95 -10.86 0.16
N GLY A 503 -6.90 -11.60 -0.43
CA GLY A 503 -6.58 -12.70 -1.36
C GLY A 503 -5.84 -12.23 -2.60
N ALA A 504 -6.22 -11.08 -3.17
CA ALA A 504 -5.52 -10.45 -4.29
C ALA A 504 -4.08 -10.04 -3.91
N ALA A 505 -3.91 -9.43 -2.74
CA ALA A 505 -2.58 -9.07 -2.23
C ALA A 505 -1.70 -10.31 -2.00
N ASP A 506 -2.24 -11.37 -1.43
CA ASP A 506 -1.54 -12.62 -1.20
C ASP A 506 -1.09 -13.27 -2.52
N MET A 507 -1.95 -13.29 -3.54
CA MET A 507 -1.61 -13.80 -4.87
C MET A 507 -0.46 -13.01 -5.51
N THR A 508 -0.52 -11.68 -5.50
CA THR A 508 0.54 -10.83 -6.05
C THR A 508 1.87 -11.04 -5.31
N LYS A 509 1.83 -11.15 -3.98
CA LYS A 509 3.02 -11.43 -3.15
C LYS A 509 3.62 -12.79 -3.43
N LYS A 510 2.77 -13.81 -3.55
CA LYS A 510 3.22 -15.16 -3.92
C LYS A 510 3.88 -15.18 -5.29
N ALA A 511 3.29 -14.46 -6.27
CA ALA A 511 3.91 -14.31 -7.59
C ALA A 511 5.29 -13.64 -7.50
N MET A 512 5.45 -12.59 -6.68
CA MET A 512 6.76 -11.93 -6.50
C MET A 512 7.80 -12.88 -5.91
N VAL A 513 7.41 -13.72 -4.94
CA VAL A 513 8.31 -14.72 -4.36
C VAL A 513 8.69 -15.80 -5.39
N ASP A 514 7.73 -16.29 -6.19
CA ASP A 514 8.01 -17.30 -7.21
C ASP A 514 8.87 -16.74 -8.34
N LEU A 515 8.62 -15.52 -8.77
CA LEU A 515 9.44 -14.80 -9.74
C LEU A 515 10.87 -14.61 -9.22
N TYR A 516 11.03 -14.21 -7.97
CA TYR A 516 12.36 -14.05 -7.36
C TYR A 516 13.13 -15.37 -7.30
N LYS A 517 12.47 -16.48 -6.97
CA LYS A 517 13.07 -17.82 -7.02
C LYS A 517 13.49 -18.24 -8.45
N ALA A 518 12.83 -17.67 -9.47
CA ALA A 518 13.19 -17.84 -10.88
C ALA A 518 14.26 -16.85 -11.38
N GLY A 519 14.77 -15.98 -10.49
CA GLY A 519 15.80 -14.98 -10.81
C GLY A 519 15.26 -13.66 -11.36
N GLU A 520 13.95 -13.41 -11.25
CA GLU A 520 13.30 -12.22 -11.76
C GLU A 520 13.05 -11.19 -10.64
N VAL A 521 13.51 -9.96 -10.83
CA VAL A 521 13.30 -8.84 -9.91
C VAL A 521 12.59 -7.72 -10.62
N GLY A 522 11.38 -7.38 -10.16
CA GLY A 522 10.59 -6.26 -10.66
C GLY A 522 11.21 -4.90 -10.35
N HIS A 523 10.78 -3.87 -11.08
CA HIS A 523 11.11 -2.47 -10.79
C HIS A 523 10.08 -1.81 -9.90
N ILE A 524 8.81 -2.01 -10.23
CA ILE A 524 7.65 -1.36 -9.60
C ILE A 524 6.56 -2.40 -9.40
N GLN A 525 5.87 -2.31 -8.28
CA GLN A 525 4.63 -3.01 -8.02
C GLN A 525 3.52 -1.98 -7.78
N VAL A 526 2.44 -2.04 -8.55
CA VAL A 526 1.28 -1.14 -8.46
C VAL A 526 0.00 -1.96 -8.45
N HIS A 527 -0.62 -2.11 -7.27
CA HIS A 527 -1.86 -2.88 -7.07
C HIS A 527 -1.73 -4.36 -7.51
N ASP A 528 -2.18 -4.70 -8.69
CA ASP A 528 -2.16 -5.99 -9.37
C ASP A 528 -1.13 -6.06 -10.52
N GLU A 529 -0.44 -4.95 -10.81
CA GLU A 529 0.60 -4.84 -11.85
C GLU A 529 2.01 -5.01 -11.23
N ILE A 530 2.88 -5.76 -11.91
CA ILE A 530 4.32 -5.81 -11.63
C ILE A 530 5.07 -5.46 -12.93
N CYS A 531 6.00 -4.52 -12.82
CA CYS A 531 6.75 -4.02 -13.97
C CYS A 531 8.18 -4.57 -13.98
N PHE A 532 8.66 -4.95 -15.16
CA PHE A 532 9.97 -5.56 -15.36
C PHE A 532 10.74 -4.94 -16.55
N SER A 533 12.03 -5.19 -16.59
CA SER A 533 12.84 -5.10 -17.81
C SER A 533 12.99 -6.49 -18.40
N VAL A 534 12.59 -6.66 -19.66
CA VAL A 534 12.64 -7.95 -20.38
C VAL A 534 13.46 -7.84 -21.65
N LYS A 535 14.18 -8.92 -22.01
CA LYS A 535 15.00 -8.98 -23.21
C LYS A 535 14.16 -9.02 -24.49
N ASP A 536 13.09 -9.79 -24.44
CA ASP A 536 12.20 -10.05 -25.56
C ASP A 536 10.83 -10.52 -25.07
N ARG A 537 9.92 -10.75 -25.99
CA ARG A 537 8.56 -11.21 -25.66
C ARG A 537 8.55 -12.59 -25.00
N ALA A 538 9.45 -13.50 -25.40
CA ALA A 538 9.52 -14.82 -24.78
C ALA A 538 9.91 -14.75 -23.30
N HIS A 539 10.77 -13.79 -22.93
CA HIS A 539 11.09 -13.49 -21.53
C HIS A 539 9.86 -12.98 -20.78
N GLY A 540 9.10 -12.05 -21.36
CA GLY A 540 7.86 -11.55 -20.75
C GLY A 540 6.81 -12.64 -20.56
N GLU A 541 6.63 -13.54 -21.53
CA GLU A 541 5.69 -14.66 -21.42
C GLU A 541 6.08 -15.64 -20.30
N ARG A 542 7.36 -15.92 -20.07
CA ARG A 542 7.80 -16.74 -18.91
C ARG A 542 7.45 -16.10 -17.56
N ILE A 543 7.61 -14.77 -17.45
CA ILE A 543 7.21 -14.02 -16.25
C ILE A 543 5.69 -14.15 -16.04
N LYS A 544 4.92 -13.95 -17.10
CA LYS A 544 3.47 -14.12 -17.10
C LYS A 544 3.05 -15.51 -16.66
N ASP A 545 3.65 -16.57 -17.23
CA ASP A 545 3.35 -17.97 -16.88
C ASP A 545 3.58 -18.27 -15.39
N ILE A 546 4.64 -17.71 -14.79
CA ILE A 546 4.90 -17.84 -13.36
C ILE A 546 3.80 -17.13 -12.55
N MET A 547 3.40 -15.93 -12.95
CA MET A 547 2.33 -15.18 -12.28
C MET A 547 0.98 -15.91 -12.37
N GLU A 548 0.65 -16.48 -13.53
CA GLU A 548 -0.61 -17.22 -13.75
C GLU A 548 -0.66 -18.54 -12.98
N SER A 549 0.50 -19.15 -12.68
CA SER A 549 0.60 -20.46 -12.00
C SER A 549 0.89 -20.37 -10.50
N CYS A 550 1.12 -19.17 -9.94
CA CYS A 550 1.59 -19.00 -8.55
C CYS A 550 0.60 -19.50 -7.49
N VAL A 551 -0.69 -19.50 -7.78
CA VAL A 551 -1.77 -19.97 -6.89
C VAL A 551 -2.80 -20.75 -7.69
N LYS A 552 -3.33 -21.83 -7.12
CA LYS A 552 -4.43 -22.60 -7.74
C LYS A 552 -5.78 -22.14 -7.20
N ILE A 553 -6.63 -21.68 -8.08
CA ILE A 553 -8.03 -21.33 -7.79
C ILE A 553 -8.97 -22.03 -8.78
N ALA A 554 -10.27 -21.99 -8.52
CA ALA A 554 -11.29 -22.69 -9.32
C ALA A 554 -11.41 -22.19 -10.77
N VAL A 555 -10.92 -20.98 -11.05
CA VAL A 555 -10.96 -20.37 -12.39
C VAL A 555 -9.53 -20.09 -12.88
N PRO A 556 -9.29 -20.06 -14.20
CA PRO A 556 -7.98 -19.71 -14.74
C PRO A 556 -7.55 -18.32 -14.26
N ILE A 557 -6.31 -18.17 -13.81
CA ILE A 557 -5.69 -16.87 -13.59
C ILE A 557 -5.19 -16.38 -14.94
N LYS A 558 -5.41 -15.10 -15.24
CA LYS A 558 -4.93 -14.47 -16.46
C LYS A 558 -4.10 -13.23 -16.12
N VAL A 559 -2.97 -13.10 -16.78
CA VAL A 559 -2.11 -11.92 -16.74
C VAL A 559 -2.04 -11.30 -18.12
N ASP A 560 -2.29 -10.02 -18.22
CA ASP A 560 -2.11 -9.25 -19.43
C ASP A 560 -0.65 -8.76 -19.48
N LEU A 561 0.08 -9.15 -20.53
CA LEU A 561 1.47 -8.75 -20.77
C LEU A 561 1.49 -7.66 -21.84
N GLU A 562 1.88 -6.47 -21.45
CA GLU A 562 2.07 -5.34 -22.34
C GLU A 562 3.53 -4.92 -22.35
N MET A 563 4.09 -4.64 -23.53
CA MET A 563 5.49 -4.32 -23.69
C MET A 563 5.68 -3.04 -24.51
N GLY A 564 6.69 -2.27 -24.14
CA GLY A 564 7.02 -1.04 -24.84
C GLY A 564 8.44 -0.54 -24.54
N PRO A 565 8.87 0.55 -25.17
CA PRO A 565 10.14 1.21 -24.87
C PRO A 565 10.14 1.90 -23.50
N THR A 566 8.97 2.29 -22.97
CA THR A 566 8.79 2.93 -21.67
C THR A 566 7.56 2.38 -20.97
N TRP A 567 7.36 2.73 -19.68
CA TRP A 567 6.11 2.40 -18.98
C TRP A 567 4.88 3.06 -19.60
N GLY A 568 5.04 4.24 -20.20
CA GLY A 568 3.94 4.95 -20.86
C GLY A 568 3.47 4.30 -22.16
N ASP A 569 4.35 3.57 -22.83
CA ASP A 569 4.09 2.89 -24.12
C ASP A 569 3.61 1.45 -23.94
N SER A 570 3.69 0.90 -22.74
CA SER A 570 3.20 -0.43 -22.40
C SER A 570 1.71 -0.37 -22.03
N LYS A 571 0.84 -0.06 -23.00
CA LYS A 571 -0.63 -0.09 -22.86
C LYS A 571 -1.30 -0.36 -24.20
#